data_78fef17feb07d76540d54e42b6cd5d33
#
_entry.id   78fef17feb07d76540d54e42b6cd5d33
#
_cell.length_a   1.000
_cell.length_b   1.000
_cell.length_c   1.000
_cell.angle_alpha   90.00
_cell.angle_beta   90.00
_cell.angle_gamma   90.00
#
_symmetry.space_group_name_H-M   'P 1'
#
loop_
_entity.id
_entity.type
_entity.pdbx_description
1 polymer ?
#
loop_
_entity_poly.entity_id
_entity_poly.type
_entity_poly.pdbx_seq_one_letter_code
_entity_poly.pdbx_strand_id
1 'polypeptide(L)'
;SKATSAISNLKLVEKTPDGYVFSYDGTVRKEEDVEFWYSESPEFVNDYKVTDCISAKNNKATLYFESLTPGKTYYVRARVKNDKAATLAQKYSAYTNTASFNAGMPNISVTNVITAKTVTLRMSAESGSEGWLTGYQIQRKNGKKYKTIAKTTDSVYKNTKLKADTTYTYRVRPYYYDSETGKTTYGAWAYNKVTTWGGALKLKATPKSTTSVKLSWTKIKGAKGY
;
A
#
# COMPACT_ATOMS: atom_id res chain seq x y z
N SER A 1 -36.16 26.83 11.82
CA SER A 1 -34.81 26.27 11.72
C SER A 1 -34.25 26.41 10.33
N LYS A 2 -32.97 26.63 10.22
CA LYS A 2 -32.30 26.86 8.93
C LYS A 2 -32.14 25.51 8.21
N ALA A 3 -32.41 25.47 6.90
CA ALA A 3 -32.19 24.24 6.11
C ALA A 3 -30.74 23.74 6.23
N THR A 4 -30.53 22.43 6.13
CA THR A 4 -29.20 21.81 6.10
C THR A 4 -28.40 22.34 4.91
N SER A 5 -27.09 22.54 5.10
CA SER A 5 -26.18 22.97 4.04
C SER A 5 -26.22 22.00 2.86
N ALA A 6 -26.02 22.51 1.65
CA ALA A 6 -25.96 21.69 0.45
C ALA A 6 -24.52 21.66 -0.08
N ILE A 7 -24.13 20.50 -0.58
CA ILE A 7 -22.86 20.27 -1.28
C ILE A 7 -23.12 19.71 -2.67
N SER A 8 -22.18 19.91 -3.58
CA SER A 8 -22.31 19.52 -4.99
C SER A 8 -20.96 19.18 -5.59
N ASN A 9 -20.94 18.78 -6.86
CA ASN A 9 -19.74 18.59 -7.66
C ASN A 9 -18.72 17.64 -7.00
N LEU A 10 -19.21 16.48 -6.51
CA LEU A 10 -18.37 15.44 -5.97
C LEU A 10 -17.47 14.86 -7.06
N LYS A 11 -16.18 14.81 -6.83
CA LYS A 11 -15.20 14.23 -7.75
C LYS A 11 -14.02 13.63 -7.03
N LEU A 12 -13.49 12.53 -7.58
CA LEU A 12 -12.20 11.96 -7.18
C LEU A 12 -11.09 12.93 -7.62
N VAL A 13 -10.23 13.32 -6.69
CA VAL A 13 -9.13 14.26 -6.95
C VAL A 13 -7.75 13.65 -6.77
N GLU A 14 -7.62 12.60 -5.94
CA GLU A 14 -6.32 12.04 -5.63
C GLU A 14 -6.45 10.58 -5.16
N LYS A 15 -5.42 9.78 -5.44
CA LYS A 15 -5.16 8.50 -4.79
C LYS A 15 -3.93 8.65 -3.90
N THR A 16 -4.11 8.48 -2.59
CA THR A 16 -3.04 8.53 -1.59
C THR A 16 -2.64 7.12 -1.14
N PRO A 17 -1.60 6.95 -0.32
CA PRO A 17 -1.31 5.68 0.33
C PRO A 17 -2.47 5.12 1.14
N ASP A 18 -3.32 5.99 1.74
CA ASP A 18 -4.41 5.59 2.63
C ASP A 18 -5.71 5.23 1.89
N GLY A 19 -5.93 5.79 0.68
CA GLY A 19 -7.17 5.59 -0.06
C GLY A 19 -7.41 6.60 -1.16
N TYR A 20 -8.67 6.86 -1.43
CA TYR A 20 -9.15 7.76 -2.49
C TYR A 20 -9.71 9.04 -1.89
N VAL A 21 -9.17 10.18 -2.29
CA VAL A 21 -9.59 11.51 -1.83
C VAL A 21 -10.61 12.09 -2.80
N PHE A 22 -11.78 12.43 -2.26
CA PHE A 22 -12.85 13.14 -2.97
C PHE A 22 -12.90 14.59 -2.53
N SER A 23 -13.20 15.49 -3.46
CA SER A 23 -13.55 16.88 -3.17
C SER A 23 -15.00 17.16 -3.53
N TYR A 24 -15.57 18.18 -2.90
CA TYR A 24 -16.91 18.68 -3.18
C TYR A 24 -16.94 20.21 -3.05
N ASP A 25 -17.93 20.84 -3.66
CA ASP A 25 -18.20 22.28 -3.56
C ASP A 25 -19.30 22.53 -2.53
N GLY A 26 -19.24 23.66 -1.85
CA GLY A 26 -20.22 24.09 -0.84
C GLY A 26 -19.59 24.31 0.52
N THR A 27 -20.33 24.93 1.42
CA THR A 27 -19.91 25.19 2.80
C THR A 27 -20.76 24.37 3.76
N VAL A 28 -20.12 23.58 4.60
CA VAL A 28 -20.75 22.79 5.65
C VAL A 28 -20.57 23.52 6.98
N ARG A 29 -21.63 23.68 7.75
CA ARG A 29 -21.59 24.33 9.06
C ARG A 29 -20.88 23.45 10.09
N LYS A 30 -20.36 24.07 11.14
CA LYS A 30 -19.58 23.37 12.18
C LYS A 30 -20.36 22.24 12.88
N GLU A 31 -21.68 22.39 12.97
CA GLU A 31 -22.58 21.41 13.59
C GLU A 31 -23.11 20.35 12.63
N GLU A 32 -22.64 20.34 11.40
CA GLU A 32 -23.06 19.42 10.35
C GLU A 32 -21.92 18.51 9.94
N ASP A 33 -22.27 17.28 9.56
CA ASP A 33 -21.35 16.27 9.05
C ASP A 33 -21.59 15.98 7.58
N VAL A 34 -20.60 15.42 6.89
CA VAL A 34 -20.75 14.93 5.53
C VAL A 34 -20.77 13.40 5.57
N GLU A 35 -21.86 12.81 5.11
CA GLU A 35 -21.97 11.37 4.88
C GLU A 35 -21.53 11.03 3.46
N PHE A 36 -20.62 10.09 3.33
CA PHE A 36 -20.29 9.46 2.06
C PHE A 36 -20.98 8.11 1.95
N TRP A 37 -21.65 7.91 0.84
CA TRP A 37 -22.28 6.65 0.46
C TRP A 37 -21.50 6.05 -0.68
N TYR A 38 -21.11 4.78 -0.55
CA TYR A 38 -20.41 4.05 -1.60
C TYR A 38 -21.00 2.66 -1.79
N SER A 39 -21.03 2.19 -3.04
CA SER A 39 -21.64 0.93 -3.45
C SER A 39 -20.97 0.41 -4.72
N GLU A 40 -21.02 -0.90 -4.94
CA GLU A 40 -20.68 -1.51 -6.23
C GLU A 40 -21.79 -1.32 -7.27
N SER A 41 -22.99 -0.86 -6.85
CA SER A 41 -24.13 -0.53 -7.73
C SER A 41 -24.37 0.99 -7.83
N PRO A 42 -24.56 1.55 -9.02
CA PRO A 42 -24.86 2.98 -9.20
C PRO A 42 -26.20 3.42 -8.62
N GLU A 43 -27.12 2.49 -8.41
CA GLU A 43 -28.45 2.75 -7.84
C GLU A 43 -28.44 2.83 -6.32
N PHE A 44 -27.36 2.37 -5.66
CA PHE A 44 -27.24 2.29 -4.18
C PHE A 44 -28.37 1.48 -3.53
N VAL A 45 -28.79 0.41 -4.19
CA VAL A 45 -29.86 -0.50 -3.70
C VAL A 45 -29.21 -1.75 -3.12
N ASN A 46 -29.60 -2.11 -1.89
CA ASN A 46 -29.26 -3.34 -1.17
C ASN A 46 -27.80 -3.56 -0.78
N ASP A 47 -26.83 -2.84 -1.37
CA ASP A 47 -25.40 -3.02 -1.10
C ASP A 47 -24.65 -1.69 -1.09
N TYR A 48 -25.09 -0.81 -0.19
CA TYR A 48 -24.37 0.45 0.03
C TYR A 48 -23.80 0.49 1.44
N LYS A 49 -22.68 1.15 1.58
CA LYS A 49 -22.07 1.48 2.87
C LYS A 49 -22.09 2.98 3.06
N VAL A 50 -22.23 3.39 4.30
CA VAL A 50 -22.23 4.80 4.69
C VAL A 50 -21.04 5.02 5.61
N THR A 51 -20.27 6.05 5.34
CA THR A 51 -19.19 6.49 6.21
C THR A 51 -19.36 7.96 6.54
N ASP A 52 -19.31 8.30 7.81
CA ASP A 52 -19.24 9.67 8.27
C ASP A 52 -17.82 10.18 8.08
N CYS A 53 -17.65 11.17 7.24
CA CYS A 53 -16.35 11.79 7.03
C CYS A 53 -16.06 12.82 8.11
N ILE A 54 -15.48 12.39 9.20
CA ILE A 54 -15.11 13.22 10.35
C ILE A 54 -14.02 14.25 10.00
N SER A 55 -13.27 14.07 8.93
CA SER A 55 -12.12 14.92 8.56
C SER A 55 -12.29 15.66 7.23
N ALA A 56 -13.49 16.19 6.96
CA ALA A 56 -13.70 17.09 5.83
C ALA A 56 -13.02 18.45 6.04
N LYS A 57 -11.68 18.44 6.13
CA LYS A 57 -10.90 19.66 6.08
C LYS A 57 -10.80 20.09 4.61
N ASN A 58 -11.08 21.37 4.35
CA ASN A 58 -10.95 21.96 3.01
C ASN A 58 -11.80 21.29 1.92
N ASN A 59 -13.02 20.86 2.26
CA ASN A 59 -13.95 20.23 1.31
C ASN A 59 -13.38 18.95 0.66
N LYS A 60 -12.57 18.20 1.40
CA LYS A 60 -12.00 16.92 0.97
C LYS A 60 -12.31 15.82 1.98
N ALA A 61 -12.51 14.62 1.49
CA ALA A 61 -12.73 13.43 2.30
C ALA A 61 -12.02 12.22 1.69
N THR A 62 -11.53 11.32 2.56
CA THR A 62 -10.83 10.12 2.13
C THR A 62 -11.70 8.89 2.33
N LEU A 63 -11.88 8.11 1.26
CA LEU A 63 -12.43 6.75 1.33
C LEU A 63 -11.26 5.78 1.41
N TYR A 64 -11.09 5.16 2.57
CA TYR A 64 -9.93 4.34 2.88
C TYR A 64 -9.93 3.00 2.13
N PHE A 65 -8.75 2.48 1.80
CA PHE A 65 -8.60 1.20 1.11
C PHE A 65 -9.26 0.04 1.85
N GLU A 66 -9.16 -0.02 3.16
CA GLU A 66 -9.76 -1.07 4.00
C GLU A 66 -11.28 -1.21 3.84
N SER A 67 -11.93 -0.23 3.25
CA SER A 67 -13.35 -0.23 2.94
C SER A 67 -13.69 -0.72 1.53
N LEU A 68 -12.70 -1.08 0.73
CA LEU A 68 -12.86 -1.35 -0.71
C LEU A 68 -12.25 -2.69 -1.11
N THR A 69 -12.88 -3.41 -2.01
CA THR A 69 -12.33 -4.63 -2.62
C THR A 69 -11.54 -4.28 -3.87
N PRO A 70 -10.26 -4.65 -3.98
CA PRO A 70 -9.46 -4.36 -5.16
C PRO A 70 -10.04 -4.97 -6.44
N GLY A 71 -10.01 -4.18 -7.52
CA GLY A 71 -10.51 -4.60 -8.84
C GLY A 71 -12.00 -4.36 -9.06
N LYS A 72 -12.75 -3.96 -8.03
CA LYS A 72 -14.16 -3.61 -8.15
C LYS A 72 -14.33 -2.15 -8.55
N THR A 73 -15.43 -1.85 -9.24
CA THR A 73 -15.88 -0.47 -9.50
C THR A 73 -16.78 -0.03 -8.37
N TYR A 74 -16.52 1.14 -7.83
CA TYR A 74 -17.35 1.77 -6.81
C TYR A 74 -17.97 3.07 -7.32
N TYR A 75 -19.19 3.30 -6.89
CA TYR A 75 -19.96 4.51 -7.07
C TYR A 75 -20.03 5.22 -5.73
N VAL A 76 -19.85 6.54 -5.72
CA VAL A 76 -19.81 7.37 -4.51
C VAL A 76 -20.69 8.58 -4.68
N ARG A 77 -21.50 8.88 -3.67
CA ARG A 77 -22.26 10.14 -3.55
C ARG A 77 -22.17 10.61 -2.10
N ALA A 78 -22.43 11.88 -1.87
CA ALA A 78 -22.36 12.47 -0.54
C ALA A 78 -23.58 13.35 -0.28
N ARG A 79 -23.87 13.57 1.00
CA ARG A 79 -24.85 14.54 1.46
C ARG A 79 -24.42 15.10 2.81
N VAL A 80 -25.00 16.24 3.19
CA VAL A 80 -24.81 16.81 4.52
C VAL A 80 -25.86 16.26 5.46
N LYS A 81 -25.44 15.94 6.67
CA LYS A 81 -26.25 15.49 7.80
C LYS A 81 -26.18 16.50 8.93
N ASN A 82 -27.32 16.81 9.50
CA ASN A 82 -27.44 17.65 10.69
C ASN A 82 -28.21 16.92 11.78
N ASP A 83 -27.50 16.36 12.76
CA ASP A 83 -28.11 15.61 13.86
C ASP A 83 -28.87 16.48 14.86
N LYS A 84 -28.71 17.82 14.80
CA LYS A 84 -29.43 18.79 15.61
C LYS A 84 -30.69 19.36 14.91
N ALA A 85 -31.05 18.83 13.73
CA ALA A 85 -32.23 19.27 13.00
C ALA A 85 -33.51 18.92 13.78
N ALA A 86 -34.48 19.84 13.75
CA ALA A 86 -35.74 19.66 14.47
C ALA A 86 -36.66 18.61 13.83
N THR A 87 -36.51 18.37 12.54
CA THR A 87 -37.32 17.41 11.77
C THR A 87 -36.44 16.53 10.87
N LEU A 88 -36.93 15.34 10.52
CA LEU A 88 -36.25 14.43 9.63
C LEU A 88 -36.01 15.06 8.23
N ALA A 89 -36.96 15.85 7.74
CA ALA A 89 -36.84 16.56 6.46
C ALA A 89 -35.71 17.61 6.43
N GLN A 90 -35.32 18.10 7.60
CA GLN A 90 -34.24 19.08 7.76
C GLN A 90 -32.90 18.42 8.14
N LYS A 91 -32.91 17.11 8.40
CA LYS A 91 -31.73 16.37 8.85
C LYS A 91 -30.72 16.16 7.73
N TYR A 92 -31.17 16.01 6.51
CA TYR A 92 -30.32 15.67 5.36
C TYR A 92 -30.48 16.66 4.21
N SER A 93 -29.38 16.96 3.54
CA SER A 93 -29.43 17.62 2.23
C SER A 93 -29.79 16.61 1.13
N ALA A 94 -30.05 17.13 -0.09
CA ALA A 94 -29.99 16.30 -1.29
C ALA A 94 -28.59 15.66 -1.45
N TYR A 95 -28.52 14.56 -2.19
CA TYR A 95 -27.24 13.96 -2.58
C TYR A 95 -26.55 14.80 -3.66
N THR A 96 -25.23 14.72 -3.68
CA THR A 96 -24.40 15.18 -4.80
C THR A 96 -24.67 14.34 -6.05
N ASN A 97 -24.03 14.71 -7.16
CA ASN A 97 -23.82 13.79 -8.27
C ASN A 97 -23.09 12.52 -7.79
N THR A 98 -23.24 11.43 -8.55
CA THR A 98 -22.48 10.19 -8.34
C THR A 98 -21.16 10.27 -9.08
N ALA A 99 -20.05 10.04 -8.37
CA ALA A 99 -18.72 9.78 -8.93
C ALA A 99 -18.46 8.28 -8.98
N SER A 100 -17.61 7.81 -9.89
CA SER A 100 -17.22 6.40 -9.95
C SER A 100 -15.72 6.25 -10.12
N PHE A 101 -15.17 5.12 -9.63
CA PHE A 101 -13.76 4.77 -9.77
C PHE A 101 -13.54 3.27 -9.64
N ASN A 102 -12.41 2.78 -10.18
CA ASN A 102 -11.97 1.41 -9.95
C ASN A 102 -11.05 1.35 -8.74
N ALA A 103 -11.40 0.53 -7.76
CA ALA A 103 -10.55 0.28 -6.60
C ALA A 103 -9.28 -0.48 -7.03
N GLY A 104 -8.12 0.13 -6.84
CA GLY A 104 -6.82 -0.48 -7.09
C GLY A 104 -6.24 -1.12 -5.83
N MET A 105 -5.02 -1.61 -5.97
CA MET A 105 -4.22 -2.12 -4.87
C MET A 105 -3.50 -0.98 -4.14
N PRO A 106 -3.24 -1.08 -2.83
CA PRO A 106 -2.32 -0.17 -2.14
C PRO A 106 -0.91 -0.31 -2.70
N ASN A 107 -0.10 0.72 -2.54
CA ASN A 107 1.32 0.62 -2.78
C ASN A 107 1.98 -0.23 -1.69
N ILE A 108 3.15 -0.77 -2.01
CA ILE A 108 3.95 -1.52 -1.04
C ILE A 108 5.36 -0.96 -0.96
N SER A 109 5.96 -1.06 0.22
CA SER A 109 7.38 -0.88 0.43
C SER A 109 8.10 -2.23 0.45
N VAL A 110 9.36 -2.25 0.00
CA VAL A 110 10.20 -3.46 0.00
C VAL A 110 11.54 -3.11 0.60
N THR A 111 11.82 -3.66 1.78
CA THR A 111 13.13 -3.59 2.42
C THR A 111 13.87 -4.91 2.29
N ASN A 112 15.16 -4.95 2.67
CA ASN A 112 15.94 -6.17 2.57
C ASN A 112 16.93 -6.34 3.73
N VAL A 113 17.26 -7.60 3.98
CA VAL A 113 18.41 -8.03 4.80
C VAL A 113 19.28 -8.95 3.95
N ILE A 114 20.58 -8.74 3.98
CA ILE A 114 21.54 -9.44 3.11
C ILE A 114 22.58 -10.23 3.89
N THR A 115 23.05 -11.28 3.24
CA THR A 115 24.28 -12.01 3.61
C THR A 115 25.14 -12.19 2.36
N ALA A 116 26.22 -12.95 2.43
CA ALA A 116 27.03 -13.31 1.26
C ALA A 116 26.27 -14.20 0.24
N LYS A 117 25.25 -14.95 0.69
CA LYS A 117 24.55 -15.94 -0.13
C LYS A 117 23.03 -15.83 -0.11
N THR A 118 22.49 -14.84 0.57
CA THR A 118 21.04 -14.65 0.68
C THR A 118 20.63 -13.19 0.59
N VAL A 119 19.42 -12.96 0.05
CA VAL A 119 18.68 -11.70 0.16
C VAL A 119 17.32 -12.06 0.75
N THR A 120 16.98 -11.48 1.88
CA THR A 120 15.64 -11.59 2.48
C THR A 120 14.89 -10.30 2.20
N LEU A 121 13.84 -10.37 1.39
CA LEU A 121 12.94 -9.26 1.13
C LEU A 121 11.85 -9.23 2.18
N ARG A 122 11.52 -8.05 2.68
CA ARG A 122 10.38 -7.78 3.57
C ARG A 122 9.45 -6.81 2.86
N MET A 123 8.21 -7.21 2.70
CA MET A 123 7.15 -6.48 2.04
C MET A 123 6.16 -5.97 3.07
N SER A 124 5.72 -4.72 2.95
CA SER A 124 4.62 -4.17 3.74
C SER A 124 3.76 -3.27 2.87
N ALA A 125 2.44 -3.31 3.06
CA ALA A 125 1.57 -2.34 2.44
C ALA A 125 1.79 -0.97 3.09
N GLU A 126 1.77 0.08 2.28
CA GLU A 126 1.65 1.43 2.80
C GLU A 126 0.26 1.55 3.44
N SER A 127 0.14 2.24 4.57
CA SER A 127 -1.10 2.42 5.35
C SER A 127 -1.65 1.22 6.14
N GLY A 128 -0.88 0.15 6.35
CA GLY A 128 -1.34 -0.98 7.17
C GLY A 128 -2.47 -1.82 6.56
N SER A 129 -2.77 -1.64 5.27
CA SER A 129 -3.82 -2.37 4.54
C SER A 129 -3.42 -3.81 4.18
N GLU A 130 -2.65 -4.48 5.02
CA GLU A 130 -2.14 -5.84 4.76
C GLU A 130 -3.25 -6.89 4.68
N GLY A 131 -4.37 -6.70 5.39
CA GLY A 131 -5.52 -7.61 5.38
C GLY A 131 -6.26 -7.76 4.04
N TRP A 132 -5.91 -6.95 3.04
CA TRP A 132 -6.50 -6.94 1.69
C TRP A 132 -5.71 -7.71 0.67
N LEU A 133 -4.47 -8.02 1.00
CA LEU A 133 -3.57 -8.66 0.07
C LEU A 133 -3.73 -10.17 0.19
N THR A 134 -3.95 -10.86 -0.92
CA THR A 134 -3.77 -12.29 -0.95
C THR A 134 -2.30 -12.64 -0.83
N GLY A 135 -1.41 -11.80 -1.38
CA GLY A 135 0.03 -12.01 -1.27
C GLY A 135 0.85 -11.15 -2.24
N TYR A 136 2.05 -11.62 -2.52
CA TYR A 136 3.07 -10.91 -3.29
C TYR A 136 3.61 -11.76 -4.43
N GLN A 137 3.78 -11.14 -5.59
CA GLN A 137 4.53 -11.72 -6.71
C GLN A 137 5.92 -11.10 -6.74
N ILE A 138 6.95 -11.96 -6.67
CA ILE A 138 8.34 -11.56 -6.61
C ILE A 138 9.03 -11.96 -7.93
N GLN A 139 9.71 -11.00 -8.54
CA GLN A 139 10.51 -11.23 -9.72
C GLN A 139 11.95 -10.79 -9.50
N ARG A 140 12.89 -11.48 -10.10
CA ARG A 140 14.30 -11.13 -10.13
C ARG A 140 14.75 -10.89 -11.57
N LYS A 141 15.56 -9.85 -11.78
CA LYS A 141 16.15 -9.53 -13.08
C LYS A 141 17.15 -10.61 -13.47
N ASN A 142 17.03 -11.10 -14.70
CA ASN A 142 17.95 -12.05 -15.33
C ASN A 142 18.28 -11.53 -16.74
N GLY A 143 19.48 -10.97 -16.91
CA GLY A 143 19.82 -10.20 -18.11
C GLY A 143 18.91 -8.98 -18.27
N LYS A 144 18.26 -8.86 -19.41
CA LYS A 144 17.33 -7.75 -19.70
C LYS A 144 15.89 -7.98 -19.20
N LYS A 145 15.54 -9.21 -18.80
CA LYS A 145 14.16 -9.61 -18.45
C LYS A 145 14.01 -9.87 -16.96
N TYR A 146 12.78 -9.71 -16.45
CA TYR A 146 12.39 -10.15 -15.11
C TYR A 146 11.75 -11.52 -15.19
N LYS A 147 12.15 -12.44 -14.28
CA LYS A 147 11.52 -13.76 -14.11
C LYS A 147 10.87 -13.86 -12.74
N THR A 148 9.68 -14.40 -12.68
CA THR A 148 9.01 -14.72 -11.40
C THR A 148 9.81 -15.81 -10.70
N ILE A 149 10.19 -15.55 -9.46
CA ILE A 149 10.92 -16.47 -8.60
C ILE A 149 10.07 -16.95 -7.41
N ALA A 150 9.01 -16.23 -7.08
CA ALA A 150 8.03 -16.64 -6.08
C ALA A 150 6.69 -15.92 -6.27
N LYS A 151 5.62 -16.58 -5.81
CA LYS A 151 4.33 -16.02 -5.48
C LYS A 151 4.00 -16.56 -4.09
N THR A 152 3.79 -15.69 -3.11
CA THR A 152 3.69 -16.05 -1.69
C THR A 152 2.64 -15.20 -0.98
N THR A 153 2.02 -15.78 0.04
CA THR A 153 1.15 -15.07 0.98
C THR A 153 1.93 -14.41 2.12
N ASP A 154 3.19 -14.84 2.33
CA ASP A 154 4.04 -14.30 3.37
C ASP A 154 4.58 -12.91 3.01
N SER A 155 4.68 -12.04 4.00
CA SER A 155 5.32 -10.72 3.88
C SER A 155 6.85 -10.77 3.87
N VAL A 156 7.44 -11.96 4.00
CA VAL A 156 8.89 -12.18 3.99
C VAL A 156 9.25 -13.27 2.99
N TYR A 157 10.20 -12.98 2.11
CA TYR A 157 10.73 -13.93 1.14
C TYR A 157 12.26 -13.98 1.19
N LYS A 158 12.83 -15.17 1.39
CA LYS A 158 14.28 -15.39 1.42
C LYS A 158 14.77 -16.04 0.14
N ASN A 159 15.52 -15.29 -0.67
CA ASN A 159 16.22 -15.81 -1.84
C ASN A 159 17.61 -16.32 -1.43
N THR A 160 17.88 -17.58 -1.67
CA THR A 160 19.10 -18.30 -1.22
C THR A 160 19.98 -18.71 -2.40
N LYS A 161 21.15 -19.30 -2.09
CA LYS A 161 22.14 -19.82 -3.08
C LYS A 161 22.63 -18.74 -4.03
N LEU A 162 22.71 -17.51 -3.57
CA LEU A 162 23.21 -16.37 -4.34
C LEU A 162 24.76 -16.36 -4.34
N LYS A 163 25.32 -15.67 -5.32
CA LYS A 163 26.76 -15.40 -5.38
C LYS A 163 27.10 -14.22 -4.46
N ALA A 164 28.24 -14.30 -3.80
CA ALA A 164 28.80 -13.20 -3.02
C ALA A 164 29.23 -12.04 -3.93
N ASP A 165 29.31 -10.83 -3.40
CA ASP A 165 29.70 -9.59 -4.10
C ASP A 165 28.99 -9.42 -5.45
N THR A 166 27.68 -9.72 -5.46
CA THR A 166 26.87 -9.71 -6.67
C THR A 166 25.63 -8.87 -6.48
N THR A 167 25.37 -7.96 -7.43
CA THR A 167 24.17 -7.13 -7.44
C THR A 167 22.99 -7.88 -8.02
N TYR A 168 21.90 -7.90 -7.28
CA TYR A 168 20.61 -8.44 -7.68
C TYR A 168 19.57 -7.34 -7.72
N THR A 169 18.72 -7.36 -8.73
CA THR A 169 17.57 -6.44 -8.84
C THR A 169 16.30 -7.25 -8.79
N TYR A 170 15.47 -6.90 -7.82
CA TYR A 170 14.16 -7.48 -7.61
C TYR A 170 13.08 -6.45 -7.96
N ARG A 171 11.91 -6.93 -8.28
CA ARG A 171 10.68 -6.18 -8.21
C ARG A 171 9.59 -7.05 -7.58
N VAL A 172 8.75 -6.40 -6.79
CA VAL A 172 7.66 -7.06 -6.07
C VAL A 172 6.40 -6.27 -6.31
N ARG A 173 5.28 -6.95 -6.45
CA ARG A 173 3.96 -6.33 -6.46
C ARG A 173 3.00 -7.12 -5.62
N PRO A 174 2.03 -6.45 -4.96
CA PRO A 174 0.95 -7.13 -4.26
C PRO A 174 -0.04 -7.69 -5.27
N TYR A 175 -0.81 -8.70 -4.85
CA TYR A 175 -1.97 -9.18 -5.59
C TYR A 175 -3.12 -9.51 -4.66
N TYR A 176 -4.32 -9.32 -5.18
CA TYR A 176 -5.57 -9.78 -4.62
C TYR A 176 -6.18 -10.84 -5.56
N TYR A 177 -6.54 -11.98 -5.00
CA TYR A 177 -7.25 -13.03 -5.70
C TYR A 177 -8.70 -13.07 -5.23
N ASP A 178 -9.61 -12.79 -6.12
CA ASP A 178 -11.03 -12.87 -5.89
C ASP A 178 -11.49 -14.32 -6.14
N SER A 179 -11.83 -15.05 -5.08
CA SER A 179 -12.25 -16.44 -5.16
C SER A 179 -13.63 -16.64 -5.81
N GLU A 180 -14.48 -15.62 -5.79
CA GLU A 180 -15.82 -15.69 -6.41
C GLU A 180 -15.74 -15.58 -7.93
N THR A 181 -14.88 -14.71 -8.44
CA THR A 181 -14.75 -14.48 -9.88
C THR A 181 -13.55 -15.18 -10.51
N GLY A 182 -12.64 -15.73 -9.71
CA GLY A 182 -11.37 -16.32 -10.15
C GLY A 182 -10.36 -15.29 -10.70
N LYS A 183 -10.63 -14.00 -10.56
CA LYS A 183 -9.75 -12.92 -11.05
C LYS A 183 -8.63 -12.59 -10.08
N THR A 184 -7.48 -12.23 -10.65
CA THR A 184 -6.36 -11.69 -9.89
C THR A 184 -6.13 -10.24 -10.28
N THR A 185 -6.19 -9.34 -9.31
CA THR A 185 -5.82 -7.93 -9.45
C THR A 185 -4.42 -7.73 -8.92
N TYR A 186 -3.56 -7.05 -9.68
CA TYR A 186 -2.18 -6.77 -9.32
C TYR A 186 -1.98 -5.29 -9.04
N GLY A 187 -1.16 -4.97 -8.03
CA GLY A 187 -0.71 -3.61 -7.75
C GLY A 187 0.52 -3.22 -8.56
N ALA A 188 1.01 -2.02 -8.28
CA ALA A 188 2.22 -1.49 -8.89
C ALA A 188 3.47 -2.26 -8.44
N TRP A 189 4.52 -2.22 -9.27
CA TRP A 189 5.81 -2.80 -8.93
C TRP A 189 6.61 -1.88 -8.00
N ALA A 190 7.02 -2.42 -6.85
CA ALA A 190 8.07 -1.85 -6.02
C ALA A 190 9.41 -2.51 -6.37
N TYR A 191 10.48 -1.71 -6.42
CA TYR A 191 11.80 -2.15 -6.86
C TYR A 191 12.79 -2.19 -5.69
N ASN A 192 13.66 -3.20 -5.68
CA ASN A 192 14.73 -3.35 -4.71
C ASN A 192 16.00 -3.79 -5.44
N LYS A 193 17.07 -3.00 -5.31
CA LYS A 193 18.40 -3.31 -5.86
C LYS A 193 19.38 -3.42 -4.72
N VAL A 194 20.08 -4.54 -4.64
CA VAL A 194 20.93 -4.87 -3.50
C VAL A 194 22.14 -5.69 -3.94
N THR A 195 23.28 -5.47 -3.27
CA THR A 195 24.49 -6.24 -3.49
C THR A 195 24.76 -7.13 -2.27
N THR A 196 24.91 -8.44 -2.48
CA THR A 196 25.28 -9.39 -1.45
C THR A 196 26.67 -9.10 -0.89
N TRP A 197 26.91 -9.46 0.37
CA TRP A 197 28.21 -9.26 0.96
C TRP A 197 29.32 -10.00 0.20
N GLY A 198 30.56 -9.49 0.28
CA GLY A 198 31.75 -10.02 -0.40
C GLY A 198 32.27 -11.38 0.13
N GLY A 199 31.51 -12.05 0.99
CA GLY A 199 31.88 -13.34 1.56
C GLY A 199 32.41 -13.25 3.00
N ALA A 200 32.78 -14.39 3.57
CA ALA A 200 33.31 -14.47 4.92
C ALA A 200 34.75 -13.96 5.01
N LEU A 201 35.03 -13.20 6.05
CA LEU A 201 36.40 -12.82 6.40
C LEU A 201 37.21 -14.09 6.72
N LYS A 202 38.23 -14.37 5.94
CA LYS A 202 39.16 -15.45 6.26
C LYS A 202 40.30 -14.89 7.13
N LEU A 203 40.16 -15.07 8.42
CA LEU A 203 41.17 -14.66 9.40
C LEU A 203 42.21 -15.79 9.62
N LYS A 204 43.49 -15.43 9.55
CA LYS A 204 44.61 -16.30 9.93
C LYS A 204 45.40 -15.64 11.04
N ALA A 205 45.56 -16.34 12.12
CA ALA A 205 46.43 -15.97 13.24
C ALA A 205 47.75 -16.74 13.13
N THR A 206 48.86 -16.05 13.19
CA THR A 206 50.20 -16.67 13.15
C THR A 206 51.00 -16.15 14.33
N PRO A 207 51.40 -17.02 15.30
CA PRO A 207 52.29 -16.64 16.40
C PRO A 207 53.61 -16.05 15.87
N LYS A 208 54.07 -14.97 16.45
CA LYS A 208 55.35 -14.34 16.14
C LYS A 208 56.34 -14.43 17.26
N SER A 209 55.85 -14.41 18.50
CA SER A 209 56.65 -14.63 19.73
C SER A 209 55.73 -15.16 20.84
N THR A 210 56.23 -15.33 22.02
CA THR A 210 55.46 -15.70 23.23
C THR A 210 54.42 -14.63 23.63
N THR A 211 54.59 -13.39 23.13
CA THR A 211 53.75 -12.23 23.50
C THR A 211 53.08 -11.55 22.29
N SER A 212 53.27 -12.07 21.07
CA SER A 212 52.73 -11.42 19.87
C SER A 212 52.17 -12.41 18.83
N VAL A 213 51.06 -12.04 18.22
CA VAL A 213 50.39 -12.76 17.14
C VAL A 213 50.16 -11.84 15.95
N LYS A 214 50.54 -12.28 14.77
CA LYS A 214 50.17 -11.59 13.51
C LYS A 214 48.83 -12.08 13.04
N LEU A 215 47.88 -11.14 12.87
CA LEU A 215 46.60 -11.38 12.23
C LEU A 215 46.69 -10.97 10.76
N SER A 216 46.19 -11.81 9.90
CA SER A 216 46.02 -11.52 8.49
C SER A 216 44.64 -11.99 8.01
N TRP A 217 44.04 -11.27 7.07
CA TRP A 217 42.73 -11.60 6.56
C TRP A 217 42.60 -11.26 5.08
N THR A 218 41.63 -11.90 4.42
CA THR A 218 41.28 -11.58 3.03
C THR A 218 40.49 -10.29 2.99
N LYS A 219 40.93 -9.36 2.19
CA LYS A 219 40.19 -8.08 1.97
C LYS A 219 38.81 -8.37 1.41
N ILE A 220 37.79 -7.83 2.04
CA ILE A 220 36.41 -7.86 1.57
C ILE A 220 36.15 -6.57 0.78
N LYS A 221 35.76 -6.72 -0.49
CA LYS A 221 35.43 -5.58 -1.34
C LYS A 221 34.27 -4.79 -0.76
N GLY A 222 34.42 -3.48 -0.60
CA GLY A 222 33.40 -2.61 -0.08
C GLY A 222 33.35 -2.49 1.45
N ALA A 223 34.21 -3.23 2.20
CA ALA A 223 34.32 -3.04 3.64
C ALA A 223 34.86 -1.66 3.98
N LYS A 224 34.20 -0.95 4.91
CA LYS A 224 34.58 0.39 5.36
C LYS A 224 35.55 0.37 6.57
N GLY A 225 35.91 -0.81 7.05
CA GLY A 225 36.86 -0.99 8.17
C GLY A 225 37.02 -2.47 8.50
N TYR A 226 38.06 -2.77 9.32
CA TYR A 226 38.33 -4.08 9.89
C TYR A 226 38.73 -3.93 11.37
#